data_a631ace0558f39537a3ea4fb6bbcbdad
#
_entry.id   a631ace0558f39537a3ea4fb6bbcbdad
#
_cell.length_a   1.000
_cell.length_b   1.000
_cell.length_c   1.000
_cell.angle_alpha   90.00
_cell.angle_beta   90.00
_cell.angle_gamma   90.00
#
_symmetry.space_group_name_H-M   'P 1'
#
loop_
_entity.id
_entity.type
_entity.pdbx_description
1 polymer ?
#
loop_
_entity_poly.entity_id
_entity_poly.type
_entity_poly.pdbx_seq_one_letter_code
_entity_poly.pdbx_strand_id
1 'polypeptide(L)'
;SVGFSMMVFGQPKSGKSTLMLEFAQHLAENHGKTLYVAIEEGFGYTLKDKIQRVGATSSQLSFAAEMPKKLGGLDFVFIDSISRGGMEIDDLIKLQEQYPRVGFIYIFHTTKDGRFRGGNHYAHEVDVIVEVTPEEIKSSGRFTVANMIENLIFN
;
A
#
# COMPACT_ATOMS: atom_id res chain seq x y z
N SER A 1 12.58 -3.32 -13.67
CA SER A 1 11.33 -2.57 -13.49
C SER A 1 11.61 -1.09 -13.28
N VAL A 2 10.66 -0.26 -13.62
CA VAL A 2 10.71 1.18 -13.35
C VAL A 2 9.96 1.45 -12.07
N GLY A 3 10.58 2.18 -11.14
CA GLY A 3 9.95 2.54 -9.90
C GLY A 3 8.81 3.53 -10.10
N PHE A 4 7.92 3.55 -9.15
CA PHE A 4 6.80 4.51 -9.10
C PHE A 4 6.46 4.79 -7.65
N SER A 5 5.63 5.80 -7.43
CA SER A 5 5.07 6.07 -6.11
C SER A 5 3.57 6.26 -6.22
N MET A 6 2.85 5.63 -5.30
CA MET A 6 1.40 5.68 -5.25
C MET A 6 0.96 5.99 -3.82
N MET A 7 -0.03 6.83 -3.71
CA MET A 7 -0.68 7.14 -2.45
C MET A 7 -2.10 6.58 -2.49
N VAL A 8 -2.43 5.75 -1.51
CA VAL A 8 -3.77 5.18 -1.35
C VAL A 8 -4.34 5.66 -0.04
N PHE A 9 -5.51 6.27 -0.07
CA PHE A 9 -6.12 6.78 1.15
C PHE A 9 -7.61 6.44 1.21
N GLY A 10 -8.13 6.40 2.42
CA GLY A 10 -9.52 6.10 2.69
C GLY A 10 -9.79 6.05 4.17
N GLN A 11 -11.07 6.05 4.54
CA GLN A 11 -11.48 6.00 5.94
C GLN A 11 -11.09 4.66 6.58
N PRO A 12 -10.85 4.65 7.90
CA PRO A 12 -10.69 3.39 8.62
C PRO A 12 -11.88 2.48 8.40
N LYS A 13 -11.64 1.18 8.33
CA LYS A 13 -12.68 0.15 8.12
C LYS A 13 -13.41 0.26 6.78
N SER A 14 -12.80 0.90 5.79
CA SER A 14 -13.36 0.96 4.44
C SER A 14 -13.12 -0.29 3.60
N GLY A 15 -12.35 -1.27 4.13
CA GLY A 15 -11.90 -2.42 3.37
C GLY A 15 -10.59 -2.18 2.64
N LYS A 16 -9.97 -1.05 2.87
CA LYS A 16 -8.74 -0.63 2.21
C LYS A 16 -7.57 -1.59 2.48
N SER A 17 -7.38 -2.00 3.74
CA SER A 17 -6.27 -2.91 4.08
C SER A 17 -6.44 -4.28 3.41
N THR A 18 -7.66 -4.81 3.38
CA THR A 18 -7.95 -6.07 2.69
C THR A 18 -7.67 -5.93 1.20
N LEU A 19 -8.13 -4.85 0.59
CA LEU A 19 -7.87 -4.56 -0.82
C LEU A 19 -6.37 -4.48 -1.10
N MET A 20 -5.62 -3.79 -0.23
CA MET A 20 -4.18 -3.64 -0.42
C MET A 20 -3.43 -4.95 -0.26
N LEU A 21 -3.88 -5.83 0.65
CA LEU A 21 -3.29 -7.16 0.78
C LEU A 21 -3.55 -8.01 -0.47
N GLU A 22 -4.75 -7.96 -1.03
CA GLU A 22 -5.06 -8.64 -2.28
C GLU A 22 -4.21 -8.10 -3.43
N PHE A 23 -4.05 -6.80 -3.48
CA PHE A 23 -3.22 -6.16 -4.51
C PHE A 23 -1.75 -6.53 -4.35
N ALA A 24 -1.24 -6.56 -3.12
CA ALA A 24 0.14 -6.98 -2.84
C ALA A 24 0.36 -8.44 -3.28
N GLN A 25 -0.58 -9.31 -3.00
CA GLN A 25 -0.53 -10.71 -3.45
C GLN A 25 -0.48 -10.79 -4.98
N HIS A 26 -1.33 -10.01 -5.64
CA HIS A 26 -1.37 -9.97 -7.10
C HIS A 26 -0.05 -9.51 -7.70
N LEU A 27 0.54 -8.44 -7.15
CA LEU A 27 1.85 -7.95 -7.61
C LEU A 27 2.93 -9.00 -7.39
N ALA A 28 2.91 -9.66 -6.23
CA ALA A 28 3.90 -10.69 -5.91
C ALA A 28 3.82 -11.87 -6.86
N GLU A 29 2.61 -12.28 -7.24
CA GLU A 29 2.43 -13.41 -8.16
C GLU A 29 2.79 -13.08 -9.60
N ASN A 30 2.57 -11.84 -10.03
CA ASN A 30 2.62 -11.51 -11.46
C ASN A 30 3.72 -10.52 -11.85
N HIS A 31 4.26 -9.75 -10.90
CA HIS A 31 5.17 -8.64 -11.24
C HIS A 31 6.49 -8.62 -10.50
N GLY A 32 6.61 -9.24 -9.33
CA GLY A 32 7.89 -9.28 -8.63
C GLY A 32 7.79 -9.33 -7.13
N LYS A 33 8.97 -9.34 -6.49
CA LYS A 33 9.08 -9.44 -5.04
C LYS A 33 8.44 -8.25 -4.34
N THR A 34 7.55 -8.54 -3.42
CA THR A 34 6.75 -7.54 -2.72
C THR A 34 6.92 -7.67 -1.21
N LEU A 35 7.09 -6.53 -0.54
CA LEU A 35 7.09 -6.43 0.91
C LEU A 35 5.89 -5.61 1.37
N TYR A 36 5.16 -6.12 2.34
CA TYR A 36 4.07 -5.40 2.97
C TYR A 36 4.46 -5.05 4.40
N VAL A 37 4.66 -3.76 4.64
CA VAL A 37 5.04 -3.27 5.97
C VAL A 37 3.77 -2.88 6.72
N ALA A 38 3.41 -3.65 7.73
CA ALA A 38 2.17 -3.48 8.49
C ALA A 38 2.45 -2.80 9.83
N ILE A 39 2.71 -1.50 9.77
CA ILE A 39 3.07 -0.72 10.96
C ILE A 39 1.89 -0.61 11.92
N GLU A 40 0.68 -0.43 11.38
CA GLU A 40 -0.51 -0.22 12.20
C GLU A 40 -0.91 -1.45 12.99
N GLU A 41 -0.93 -2.62 12.33
CA GLU A 41 -1.39 -3.87 12.95
C GLU A 41 -0.25 -4.72 13.51
N GLY A 42 0.96 -4.55 12.96
CA GLY A 42 2.08 -5.45 13.26
C GLY A 42 1.74 -6.88 12.84
N PHE A 43 2.35 -7.87 13.49
CA PHE A 43 2.08 -9.27 13.25
C PHE A 43 1.01 -9.82 14.20
N GLY A 44 0.03 -8.98 14.57
CA GLY A 44 -1.05 -9.39 15.44
C GLY A 44 -2.03 -10.34 14.76
N TYR A 45 -2.95 -10.85 15.55
CA TYR A 45 -3.98 -11.78 15.10
C TYR A 45 -4.79 -11.25 13.92
N THR A 46 -5.13 -9.97 13.95
CA THR A 46 -5.94 -9.34 12.90
C THR A 46 -5.27 -9.42 11.53
N LEU A 47 -3.97 -9.13 11.47
CA LEU A 47 -3.22 -9.22 10.22
C LEU A 47 -3.13 -10.65 9.72
N LYS A 48 -2.82 -11.59 10.61
CA LYS A 48 -2.75 -13.01 10.24
C LYS A 48 -4.08 -13.52 9.69
N ASP A 49 -5.18 -13.10 10.30
CA ASP A 49 -6.52 -13.47 9.84
C ASP A 49 -6.80 -12.90 8.45
N LYS A 50 -6.44 -11.65 8.20
CA LYS A 50 -6.60 -11.03 6.89
C LYS A 50 -5.76 -11.73 5.82
N ILE A 51 -4.52 -12.04 6.13
CA ILE A 51 -3.63 -12.77 5.23
C ILE A 51 -4.26 -14.10 4.81
N GLN A 52 -4.79 -14.84 5.77
CA GLN A 52 -5.45 -16.12 5.51
C GLN A 52 -6.68 -15.94 4.64
N ARG A 53 -7.54 -15.00 4.98
CA ARG A 53 -8.80 -14.79 4.25
C ARG A 53 -8.60 -14.39 2.80
N VAL A 54 -7.58 -13.57 2.52
CA VAL A 54 -7.33 -13.13 1.14
C VAL A 54 -6.40 -14.07 0.38
N GLY A 55 -5.83 -15.08 1.06
CA GLY A 55 -4.89 -15.99 0.42
C GLY A 55 -3.58 -15.34 0.04
N ALA A 56 -3.12 -14.39 0.87
CA ALA A 56 -1.88 -13.65 0.61
C ALA A 56 -0.66 -14.48 0.99
N THR A 57 -0.44 -15.58 0.28
CA THR A 57 0.54 -16.62 0.63
C THR A 57 1.63 -16.84 -0.41
N SER A 58 1.78 -15.94 -1.39
CA SER A 58 2.82 -16.07 -2.39
C SER A 58 4.20 -16.09 -1.74
N SER A 59 5.09 -16.94 -2.25
CA SER A 59 6.49 -16.99 -1.80
C SER A 59 7.24 -15.69 -2.10
N GLN A 60 6.71 -14.87 -3.00
CA GLN A 60 7.30 -13.57 -3.36
C GLN A 60 6.75 -12.43 -2.52
N LEU A 61 5.83 -12.71 -1.59
CA LEU A 61 5.24 -11.72 -0.69
C LEU A 61 5.78 -11.92 0.72
N SER A 62 6.39 -10.88 1.27
CA SER A 62 6.93 -10.86 2.63
C SER A 62 6.20 -9.81 3.45
N PHE A 63 6.24 -9.98 4.77
CA PHE A 63 5.61 -9.04 5.71
C PHE A 63 6.63 -8.57 6.74
N ALA A 64 6.51 -7.32 7.16
CA ALA A 64 7.33 -6.75 8.23
C ALA A 64 6.45 -5.86 9.11
N ALA A 65 6.75 -5.82 10.41
CA ALA A 65 6.04 -4.95 11.35
C ALA A 65 6.66 -3.55 11.41
N GLU A 66 7.89 -3.42 10.93
CA GLU A 66 8.63 -2.16 10.92
C GLU A 66 9.34 -2.02 9.59
N MET A 67 9.68 -0.78 9.23
CA MET A 67 10.47 -0.54 8.02
C MET A 67 11.85 -1.20 8.14
N PRO A 68 12.21 -2.11 7.23
CA PRO A 68 13.57 -2.64 7.21
C PRO A 68 14.59 -1.55 6.88
N LYS A 69 15.80 -1.73 7.35
CA LYS A 69 16.88 -0.79 7.05
C LYS A 69 17.30 -0.80 5.59
N LYS A 70 17.10 -1.94 4.91
CA LYS A 70 17.46 -2.11 3.50
C LYS A 70 16.30 -2.72 2.74
N LEU A 71 16.03 -2.20 1.57
CA LEU A 71 14.95 -2.66 0.69
C LEU A 71 15.47 -3.21 -0.64
N GLY A 72 16.78 -3.53 -0.69
CA GLY A 72 17.36 -4.06 -1.91
C GLY A 72 16.76 -5.40 -2.32
N GLY A 73 16.61 -5.61 -3.61
CA GLY A 73 16.04 -6.83 -4.15
C GLY A 73 14.52 -6.88 -4.19
N LEU A 74 13.86 -5.83 -3.71
CA LEU A 74 12.40 -5.74 -3.76
C LEU A 74 11.96 -4.95 -4.98
N ASP A 75 10.82 -5.35 -5.54
CA ASP A 75 10.20 -4.63 -6.65
C ASP A 75 9.09 -3.70 -6.17
N PHE A 76 8.36 -4.09 -5.12
CA PHE A 76 7.27 -3.29 -4.57
C PHE A 76 7.30 -3.29 -3.05
N VAL A 77 6.99 -2.15 -2.46
CA VAL A 77 6.91 -1.98 -1.00
C VAL A 77 5.63 -1.24 -0.66
N PHE A 78 4.78 -1.91 0.14
CA PHE A 78 3.58 -1.31 0.70
C PHE A 78 3.88 -0.86 2.12
N ILE A 79 3.45 0.33 2.49
CA ILE A 79 3.60 0.84 3.86
C ILE A 79 2.22 1.19 4.41
N ASP A 80 1.74 0.41 5.36
CA ASP A 80 0.41 0.54 5.98
C ASP A 80 0.58 0.73 7.49
N SER A 81 0.50 1.91 8.01
CA SER A 81 0.17 3.13 7.31
C SER A 81 1.23 4.21 7.57
N ILE A 82 1.31 5.16 6.68
CA ILE A 82 2.21 6.30 6.84
C ILE A 82 1.81 7.13 8.06
N SER A 83 0.51 7.31 8.29
CA SER A 83 -0.02 8.07 9.41
C SER A 83 0.44 7.53 10.77
N ARG A 84 0.45 6.20 10.92
CA ARG A 84 0.86 5.53 12.16
C ARG A 84 2.36 5.37 12.28
N GLY A 85 3.06 5.29 11.16
CA GLY A 85 4.49 5.09 11.14
C GLY A 85 5.30 6.32 11.53
N GLY A 86 4.65 7.47 11.68
CA GLY A 86 5.35 8.72 11.97
C GLY A 86 6.27 9.17 10.86
N MET A 87 6.05 8.70 9.64
CA MET A 87 6.88 9.06 8.50
C MET A 87 6.47 10.42 7.96
N GLU A 88 7.46 11.27 7.78
CA GLU A 88 7.28 12.57 7.18
C GLU A 88 7.47 12.49 5.68
N ILE A 89 7.04 13.53 4.96
CA ILE A 89 7.17 13.60 3.51
C ILE A 89 8.62 13.44 3.07
N ASP A 90 9.56 14.02 3.80
CA ASP A 90 10.99 13.92 3.48
C ASP A 90 11.49 12.49 3.56
N ASP A 91 10.93 11.68 4.47
CA ASP A 91 11.28 10.27 4.58
C ASP A 91 10.88 9.51 3.33
N LEU A 92 9.70 9.82 2.78
CA LEU A 92 9.20 9.19 1.56
C LEU A 92 10.05 9.58 0.35
N ILE A 93 10.42 10.84 0.26
CA ILE A 93 11.28 11.34 -0.81
C ILE A 93 12.62 10.63 -0.78
N LYS A 94 13.21 10.50 0.41
CA LYS A 94 14.49 9.79 0.58
C LYS A 94 14.40 8.34 0.17
N LEU A 95 13.30 7.65 0.51
CA LEU A 95 13.10 6.27 0.08
C LEU A 95 13.07 6.15 -1.44
N GLN A 96 12.33 7.03 -2.10
CA GLN A 96 12.21 7.02 -3.55
C GLN A 96 13.55 7.31 -4.23
N GLU A 97 14.32 8.24 -3.68
CA GLU A 97 15.65 8.56 -4.20
C GLU A 97 16.66 7.43 -3.97
N GLN A 98 16.58 6.78 -2.82
CA GLN A 98 17.49 5.69 -2.47
C GLN A 98 17.18 4.41 -3.25
N TYR A 99 15.91 4.17 -3.56
CA TYR A 99 15.46 2.97 -4.26
C TYR A 99 14.64 3.34 -5.49
N PRO A 100 15.27 3.89 -6.54
CA PRO A 100 14.53 4.46 -7.68
C PRO A 100 13.83 3.42 -8.55
N ARG A 101 14.12 2.13 -8.37
CA ARG A 101 13.46 1.07 -9.14
C ARG A 101 12.33 0.39 -8.39
N VAL A 102 12.14 0.73 -7.12
CA VAL A 102 11.07 0.15 -6.30
C VAL A 102 9.77 0.92 -6.51
N GLY A 103 8.67 0.20 -6.66
CA GLY A 103 7.34 0.79 -6.65
C GLY A 103 6.86 0.90 -5.20
N PHE A 104 6.66 2.12 -4.72
CA PHE A 104 6.19 2.38 -3.36
C PHE A 104 4.70 2.66 -3.35
N ILE A 105 3.97 1.95 -2.49
CA ILE A 105 2.54 2.16 -2.28
C ILE A 105 2.36 2.60 -0.82
N TYR A 106 2.04 3.87 -0.64
CA TYR A 106 1.87 4.50 0.66
C TYR A 106 0.40 4.52 1.03
N ILE A 107 0.05 3.90 2.16
CA ILE A 107 -1.33 3.81 2.62
C ILE A 107 -1.54 4.82 3.74
N PHE A 108 -2.58 5.65 3.59
CA PHE A 108 -2.95 6.69 4.54
C PHE A 108 -4.39 6.47 5.00
N HIS A 109 -4.66 6.87 6.23
CA HIS A 109 -6.03 6.90 6.75
C HIS A 109 -6.56 8.33 6.74
N THR A 110 -7.77 8.51 6.22
CA THR A 110 -8.48 9.77 6.36
C THR A 110 -9.26 9.78 7.67
N THR A 111 -9.70 10.96 8.11
CA THR A 111 -10.60 11.07 9.24
C THR A 111 -12.00 10.58 8.84
N LYS A 112 -12.90 10.41 9.83
CA LYS A 112 -14.27 9.92 9.59
C LYS A 112 -15.07 10.80 8.65
N ASP A 113 -14.76 12.09 8.58
CA ASP A 113 -15.41 13.03 7.68
C ASP A 113 -14.71 13.15 6.33
N GLY A 114 -13.79 12.23 6.05
CA GLY A 114 -13.09 12.18 4.78
C GLY A 114 -11.91 13.11 4.65
N ARG A 115 -11.50 13.78 5.73
CA ARG A 115 -10.36 14.67 5.69
C ARG A 115 -9.05 13.91 5.67
N PHE A 116 -8.14 14.41 4.87
CA PHE A 116 -6.82 13.84 4.70
C PHE A 116 -5.78 14.73 5.37
N ARG A 117 -5.25 14.29 6.52
CA ARG A 117 -4.25 15.08 7.26
C ARG A 117 -2.95 15.18 6.49
N GLY A 118 -2.54 16.42 6.17
CA GLY A 118 -1.30 16.69 5.47
C GLY A 118 -1.25 16.17 4.05
N GLY A 119 -2.42 15.78 3.50
CA GLY A 119 -2.48 15.10 2.22
C GLY A 119 -1.97 15.90 1.05
N ASN A 120 -2.15 17.21 1.09
CA ASN A 120 -1.73 18.05 -0.02
C ASN A 120 -0.21 18.02 -0.24
N HIS A 121 0.57 17.95 0.83
CA HIS A 121 2.03 17.88 0.72
C HIS A 121 2.48 16.55 0.10
N TYR A 122 1.89 15.45 0.52
CA TYR A 122 2.24 14.13 -0.02
C TYR A 122 1.79 13.99 -1.48
N ALA A 123 0.65 14.55 -1.82
CA ALA A 123 0.08 14.42 -3.15
C ALA A 123 0.99 14.96 -4.25
N HIS A 124 1.79 15.97 -3.95
CA HIS A 124 2.73 16.55 -4.92
C HIS A 124 3.97 15.67 -5.16
N GLU A 125 4.22 14.71 -4.28
CA GLU A 125 5.44 13.89 -4.31
C GLU A 125 5.21 12.48 -4.82
N VAL A 126 3.99 12.14 -5.25
CA VAL A 126 3.67 10.81 -5.74
C VAL A 126 3.16 10.87 -7.17
N ASP A 127 3.36 9.76 -7.89
CA ASP A 127 2.95 9.65 -9.30
C ASP A 127 1.46 9.37 -9.46
N VAL A 128 0.88 8.62 -8.52
CA VAL A 128 -0.52 8.16 -8.60
C VAL A 128 -1.20 8.35 -7.26
N ILE A 129 -2.43 8.87 -7.28
CA ILE A 129 -3.25 9.06 -6.09
C ILE A 129 -4.54 8.26 -6.27
N VAL A 130 -4.87 7.44 -5.28
CA VAL A 130 -6.07 6.60 -5.29
C VAL A 130 -6.85 6.79 -4.00
N GLU A 131 -8.13 7.11 -4.12
CA GLU A 131 -9.04 7.10 -2.97
C GLU A 131 -9.86 5.82 -2.98
N VAL A 132 -9.90 5.14 -1.84
CA VAL A 132 -10.69 3.92 -1.67
C VAL A 132 -11.89 4.22 -0.78
N THR A 133 -13.08 4.03 -1.30
CA THR A 133 -14.31 4.21 -0.55
C THR A 133 -15.04 2.89 -0.35
N PRO A 134 -15.78 2.73 0.76
CA PRO A 134 -16.58 1.52 0.96
C PRO A 134 -17.59 1.30 -0.16
N GLU A 135 -18.16 2.37 -0.68
CA GLU A 135 -19.16 2.32 -1.74
C GLU A 135 -18.60 1.73 -3.03
N GLU A 136 -17.40 2.12 -3.41
CA GLU A 136 -16.75 1.61 -4.61
C GLU A 136 -16.45 0.12 -4.49
N ILE A 137 -15.92 -0.30 -3.31
CA ILE A 137 -15.65 -1.71 -3.07
C ILE A 137 -16.95 -2.51 -3.10
N LYS A 138 -18.00 -2.00 -2.50
CA LYS A 138 -19.31 -2.67 -2.46
C LYS A 138 -19.94 -2.80 -3.83
N SER A 139 -19.88 -1.74 -4.64
CA SER A 139 -20.54 -1.73 -5.95
C SER A 139 -19.72 -2.42 -7.03
N SER A 140 -18.39 -2.28 -7.02
CA SER A 140 -17.52 -2.79 -8.07
C SER A 140 -16.80 -4.09 -7.69
N GLY A 141 -16.66 -4.35 -6.38
CA GLY A 141 -15.91 -5.48 -5.88
C GLY A 141 -14.41 -5.20 -5.80
N ARG A 142 -13.73 -5.88 -4.85
CA ARG A 142 -12.29 -5.68 -4.63
C ARG A 142 -11.46 -6.05 -5.85
N PHE A 143 -11.80 -7.12 -6.53
CA PHE A 143 -11.07 -7.57 -7.71
C PHE A 143 -11.07 -6.51 -8.81
N THR A 144 -12.23 -5.91 -9.09
CA THR A 144 -12.34 -4.85 -10.10
C THR A 144 -11.54 -3.62 -9.71
N VAL A 145 -11.63 -3.20 -8.44
CA VAL A 145 -10.88 -2.03 -7.95
C VAL A 145 -9.38 -2.30 -8.04
N ALA A 146 -8.92 -3.49 -7.66
CA ALA A 146 -7.50 -3.85 -7.77
C ALA A 146 -7.01 -3.82 -9.22
N ASN A 147 -7.82 -4.29 -10.16
CA ASN A 147 -7.48 -4.22 -11.59
C ASN A 147 -7.38 -2.78 -12.09
N MET A 148 -8.26 -1.92 -11.65
CA MET A 148 -8.20 -0.49 -12.00
C MET A 148 -6.90 0.13 -11.50
N ILE A 149 -6.50 -0.18 -10.27
CA ILE A 149 -5.23 0.32 -9.69
C ILE A 149 -4.05 -0.22 -10.48
N GLU A 150 -4.05 -1.51 -10.81
CA GLU A 150 -2.98 -2.11 -11.61
C GLU A 150 -2.83 -1.41 -12.95
N ASN A 151 -3.93 -1.08 -13.61
CA ASN A 151 -3.90 -0.37 -14.89
C ASN A 151 -3.31 1.03 -14.78
N LEU A 152 -3.49 1.69 -13.65
CA LEU A 152 -2.87 3.00 -13.39
C LEU A 152 -1.34 2.91 -13.32
N ILE A 153 -0.82 1.77 -12.88
CA ILE A 153 0.62 1.57 -12.71
C ILE A 153 1.27 1.05 -14.00
N PHE A 154 0.66 0.06 -14.65
CA PHE A 154 1.30 -0.70 -15.73
C PHE A 154 0.81 -0.33 -17.13
N ASN A 155 -0.10 0.56 -17.25
CA ASN A 155 -0.56 1.10 -18.52
C ASN A 155 -0.33 2.60 -18.59
#